data_7b28f72d5db32c6038bff2eed83d5099
#
_entry.id   7b28f72d5db32c6038bff2eed83d5099
#
_cell.length_a   1.000
_cell.length_b   1.000
_cell.length_c   1.000
_cell.angle_alpha   90.00
_cell.angle_beta   90.00
_cell.angle_gamma   90.00
#
_symmetry.space_group_name_H-M   'P 1'
#
loop_
_entity.id
_entity.type
_entity.pdbx_description
1 polymer ?
#
loop_
_entity_poly.entity_id
_entity_poly.type
_entity_poly.pdbx_seq_one_letter_code
_entity_poly.pdbx_strand_id
1 'polypeptide(L)'
;MKSNISKLLLGCTAACAMLLASCNDAEYDVLENQAYIAQTNTNGNTAKKITIGNDEVSTEMSVRVSSPVKKACSFEISTDQAALDSYNKLNSTSYEMLPAEQYTISANQVTVDEGNSASTPVSINVKPLTDELKASGKKFAIPLKIDSKDGANILKSGKSIVYVLDQVIYQAVPTLNRNNYAKMELRQQNDLTAWTVELNINMSVLKTEVGQGNNQAIFAASGSEGRDGEIYIRFGDAPIEGNRLQIKTQGSQMNSNMLFNQQTWYHLAFVCTGTKLYLYVNGVLDNSMDLGGKVV
;
A
#
# COMPACT_ATOMS: atom_id res chain seq x y z
N MET A 1 2.12 73.30 -19.51
CA MET A 1 1.49 72.11 -18.92
C MET A 1 0.66 71.27 -19.87
N LYS A 2 0.19 71.77 -21.01
CA LYS A 2 -0.62 70.99 -21.99
C LYS A 2 0.17 70.02 -22.90
N SER A 3 1.48 70.28 -23.13
CA SER A 3 2.31 69.44 -24.03
C SER A 3 2.74 68.10 -23.43
N ASN A 4 2.81 67.95 -22.10
CA ASN A 4 3.29 66.73 -21.45
C ASN A 4 2.17 65.67 -21.24
N ILE A 5 0.91 66.14 -21.21
CA ILE A 5 -0.24 65.25 -21.05
C ILE A 5 -0.53 64.49 -22.37
N SER A 6 -0.34 65.16 -23.51
CA SER A 6 -0.55 64.49 -24.79
C SER A 6 0.50 63.44 -25.14
N LYS A 7 1.76 63.63 -24.66
CA LYS A 7 2.82 62.61 -24.80
C LYS A 7 2.62 61.43 -23.87
N LEU A 8 2.06 61.65 -22.69
CA LEU A 8 1.71 60.57 -21.76
C LEU A 8 0.53 59.73 -22.25
N LEU A 9 -0.50 60.37 -22.83
CA LEU A 9 -1.63 59.65 -23.45
C LEU A 9 -1.20 58.86 -24.68
N LEU A 10 -0.28 59.37 -25.50
CA LEU A 10 0.21 58.63 -26.69
C LEU A 10 1.09 57.42 -26.26
N GLY A 11 1.84 57.53 -25.17
CA GLY A 11 2.62 56.42 -24.62
C GLY A 11 1.75 55.29 -24.04
N CYS A 12 0.67 55.64 -23.32
CA CYS A 12 -0.27 54.66 -22.79
C CYS A 12 -1.07 53.92 -23.86
N THR A 13 -1.50 54.59 -24.94
CA THR A 13 -2.19 53.96 -26.05
C THR A 13 -1.30 53.01 -26.85
N ALA A 14 -0.01 53.33 -27.04
CA ALA A 14 0.93 52.42 -27.70
C ALA A 14 1.27 51.19 -26.80
N ALA A 15 1.39 51.37 -25.52
CA ALA A 15 1.60 50.23 -24.59
C ALA A 15 0.37 49.30 -24.48
N CYS A 16 -0.85 49.83 -24.49
CA CYS A 16 -2.06 49.02 -24.53
C CYS A 16 -2.23 48.29 -25.88
N ALA A 17 -1.82 48.88 -27.01
CA ALA A 17 -1.90 48.20 -28.31
C ALA A 17 -0.90 47.03 -28.42
N MET A 18 0.29 47.11 -27.77
CA MET A 18 1.24 45.97 -27.74
C MET A 18 0.80 44.84 -26.83
N LEU A 19 -0.02 45.08 -25.82
CA LEU A 19 -0.59 44.03 -24.98
C LEU A 19 -1.73 43.25 -25.61
N LEU A 20 -2.38 43.82 -26.64
CA LEU A 20 -3.46 43.13 -27.37
C LEU A 20 -2.96 42.33 -28.58
N ALA A 21 -1.72 42.53 -29.04
CA ALA A 21 -1.11 41.77 -30.11
C ALA A 21 -0.45 40.45 -29.68
N SER A 22 -0.34 40.22 -28.36
CA SER A 22 0.39 39.05 -27.81
C SER A 22 -0.45 37.79 -27.64
N CYS A 23 -1.72 37.79 -28.03
CA CYS A 23 -2.60 36.64 -27.79
C CYS A 23 -3.13 35.95 -29.05
N ASN A 24 -2.60 36.24 -30.23
CA ASN A 24 -3.25 35.76 -31.46
C ASN A 24 -2.42 34.80 -32.34
N ASP A 25 -1.25 34.37 -31.89
CA ASP A 25 -0.40 33.42 -32.64
C ASP A 25 -0.30 32.05 -31.98
N ALA A 26 -1.23 31.70 -31.11
CA ALA A 26 -1.40 30.30 -30.73
C ALA A 26 -2.20 29.64 -31.88
N GLU A 27 -1.55 29.21 -32.95
CA GLU A 27 -2.06 28.16 -33.82
C GLU A 27 -2.26 26.94 -32.95
N TYR A 28 -3.48 26.74 -32.45
CA TYR A 28 -3.90 25.46 -31.90
C TYR A 28 -4.02 24.50 -33.07
N ASP A 29 -2.91 23.85 -33.41
CA ASP A 29 -2.97 22.66 -34.23
C ASP A 29 -3.96 21.71 -33.60
N VAL A 30 -4.90 21.22 -34.36
CA VAL A 30 -5.81 20.16 -33.92
C VAL A 30 -4.92 19.01 -33.52
N LEU A 31 -4.85 18.74 -32.22
CA LEU A 31 -4.06 17.61 -31.69
C LEU A 31 -4.43 16.38 -32.51
N GLU A 32 -3.46 15.84 -33.24
CA GLU A 32 -3.66 14.63 -34.02
C GLU A 32 -4.24 13.54 -33.11
N ASN A 33 -5.16 12.75 -33.69
CA ASN A 33 -5.78 11.66 -32.95
C ASN A 33 -4.70 10.70 -32.43
N GLN A 34 -4.57 10.56 -31.12
CA GLN A 34 -3.55 9.75 -30.47
C GLN A 34 -4.17 8.58 -29.75
N ALA A 35 -3.56 7.41 -29.94
CA ALA A 35 -3.92 6.18 -29.25
C ALA A 35 -3.17 6.07 -27.93
N TYR A 36 -3.78 5.43 -26.93
CA TYR A 36 -3.18 5.17 -25.62
C TYR A 36 -3.87 3.98 -24.93
N ILE A 37 -3.18 3.35 -24.01
CA ILE A 37 -3.77 2.33 -23.13
C ILE A 37 -4.72 3.05 -22.16
N ALA A 38 -5.99 2.64 -22.13
CA ALA A 38 -7.05 3.32 -21.36
C ALA A 38 -6.77 3.38 -19.84
N GLN A 39 -6.01 2.43 -19.31
CA GLN A 39 -5.65 2.33 -17.91
C GLN A 39 -4.42 3.18 -17.54
N THR A 40 -3.82 3.89 -18.49
CA THR A 40 -2.69 4.80 -18.21
C THR A 40 -3.18 6.15 -17.68
N ASN A 41 -2.28 6.84 -16.97
CA ASN A 41 -2.51 8.22 -16.54
C ASN A 41 -1.68 9.20 -17.39
N THR A 42 -1.95 10.48 -17.25
CA THR A 42 -1.28 11.55 -18.01
C THR A 42 0.20 11.73 -17.65
N ASN A 43 0.65 11.19 -16.53
CA ASN A 43 2.02 11.40 -16.04
C ASN A 43 3.04 10.43 -16.63
N GLY A 44 2.61 9.45 -17.45
CA GLY A 44 3.50 8.52 -18.16
C GLY A 44 4.18 7.46 -17.32
N ASN A 45 3.97 7.47 -16.01
CA ASN A 45 4.48 6.45 -15.08
C ASN A 45 3.31 5.65 -14.51
N THR A 46 2.65 4.92 -15.38
CA THR A 46 1.42 4.23 -14.99
C THR A 46 1.70 2.82 -14.55
N ALA A 47 1.39 2.56 -13.28
CA ALA A 47 1.28 1.21 -12.78
C ALA A 47 -0.14 0.93 -12.31
N LYS A 48 -0.60 -0.30 -12.54
CA LYS A 48 -1.84 -0.83 -11.99
C LYS A 48 -1.49 -2.02 -11.10
N LYS A 49 -2.01 -2.00 -9.87
CA LYS A 49 -1.81 -3.10 -8.91
C LYS A 49 -2.76 -4.24 -9.22
N ILE A 50 -2.24 -5.47 -9.22
CA ILE A 50 -3.01 -6.72 -9.26
C ILE A 50 -2.72 -7.46 -7.95
N THR A 51 -3.72 -7.62 -7.12
CA THR A 51 -3.61 -8.42 -5.89
C THR A 51 -3.78 -9.89 -6.24
N ILE A 52 -2.75 -10.70 -5.97
CA ILE A 52 -2.72 -12.14 -6.27
C ILE A 52 -2.74 -12.95 -4.97
N GLY A 53 -3.55 -13.99 -4.95
CA GLY A 53 -3.72 -14.93 -3.83
C GLY A 53 -3.47 -16.36 -4.25
N ASN A 54 -4.34 -17.26 -3.80
CA ASN A 54 -4.30 -18.68 -4.14
C ASN A 54 -5.15 -19.03 -5.37
N ASP A 55 -5.94 -18.09 -5.87
CA ASP A 55 -6.78 -18.25 -7.05
C ASP A 55 -6.25 -17.41 -8.22
N GLU A 56 -6.60 -17.81 -9.44
CA GLU A 56 -6.35 -17.04 -10.64
C GLU A 56 -7.11 -15.71 -10.57
N VAL A 57 -6.45 -14.62 -10.95
CA VAL A 57 -7.05 -13.28 -11.00
C VAL A 57 -7.02 -12.75 -12.42
N SER A 58 -8.05 -11.98 -12.78
CA SER A 58 -8.18 -11.35 -14.08
C SER A 58 -8.22 -9.84 -13.96
N THR A 59 -7.59 -9.15 -14.92
CA THR A 59 -7.72 -7.71 -15.14
C THR A 59 -7.84 -7.45 -16.62
N GLU A 60 -8.20 -6.22 -16.97
CA GLU A 60 -8.44 -5.86 -18.38
C GLU A 60 -7.56 -4.69 -18.80
N MET A 61 -7.23 -4.68 -20.09
CA MET A 61 -6.59 -3.60 -20.81
C MET A 61 -7.35 -3.31 -22.08
N SER A 62 -7.51 -2.03 -22.45
CA SER A 62 -8.06 -1.61 -23.73
C SER A 62 -7.25 -0.46 -24.31
N VAL A 63 -7.31 -0.31 -25.63
CA VAL A 63 -6.73 0.84 -26.33
C VAL A 63 -7.83 1.86 -26.58
N ARG A 64 -7.53 3.11 -26.30
CA ARG A 64 -8.38 4.26 -26.65
C ARG A 64 -7.68 5.18 -27.62
N VAL A 65 -8.48 5.92 -28.35
CA VAL A 65 -8.06 7.04 -29.19
C VAL A 65 -8.78 8.31 -28.77
N SER A 66 -8.15 9.45 -28.96
CA SER A 66 -8.66 10.75 -28.46
C SER A 66 -9.96 11.19 -29.10
N SER A 67 -10.28 10.70 -30.31
CA SER A 67 -11.55 10.92 -31.02
C SER A 67 -11.90 9.71 -31.89
N PRO A 68 -13.18 9.50 -32.25
CA PRO A 68 -13.58 8.38 -33.12
C PRO A 68 -12.78 8.31 -34.42
N VAL A 69 -12.29 7.10 -34.74
CA VAL A 69 -11.47 6.90 -35.95
C VAL A 69 -12.30 6.89 -37.19
N LYS A 70 -11.78 7.51 -38.26
CA LYS A 70 -12.42 7.49 -39.61
C LYS A 70 -12.13 6.21 -40.37
N LYS A 71 -11.16 5.41 -39.90
CA LYS A 71 -10.74 4.11 -40.44
C LYS A 71 -10.25 3.27 -39.29
N ALA A 72 -10.56 1.98 -39.30
CA ALA A 72 -10.11 1.05 -38.27
C ALA A 72 -8.58 1.12 -38.08
N CYS A 73 -8.13 1.10 -36.81
CA CYS A 73 -6.72 1.13 -36.43
C CYS A 73 -6.40 -0.08 -35.56
N SER A 74 -5.28 -0.78 -35.86
CA SER A 74 -4.87 -2.00 -35.18
C SER A 74 -3.59 -1.78 -34.40
N PHE A 75 -3.55 -2.38 -33.21
CA PHE A 75 -2.44 -2.26 -32.26
C PHE A 75 -1.99 -3.64 -31.81
N GLU A 76 -0.69 -3.86 -31.81
CA GLU A 76 -0.05 -5.03 -31.24
C GLU A 76 0.24 -4.79 -29.77
N ILE A 77 -0.02 -5.79 -28.92
CA ILE A 77 0.28 -5.79 -27.51
C ILE A 77 1.50 -6.69 -27.29
N SER A 78 2.51 -6.18 -26.63
CA SER A 78 3.74 -6.91 -26.31
C SER A 78 4.29 -6.50 -24.95
N THR A 79 5.24 -7.28 -24.44
CA THR A 79 5.96 -6.93 -23.21
C THR A 79 6.96 -5.80 -23.44
N ASP A 80 7.26 -5.02 -22.38
CA ASP A 80 8.14 -3.85 -22.44
C ASP A 80 9.09 -3.81 -21.24
N GLN A 81 10.24 -4.47 -21.36
CA GLN A 81 11.26 -4.44 -20.31
C GLN A 81 11.74 -3.02 -19.99
N ALA A 82 11.86 -2.15 -21.01
CA ALA A 82 12.31 -0.78 -20.81
C ALA A 82 11.33 0.04 -19.95
N ALA A 83 10.01 -0.22 -20.09
CA ALA A 83 9.00 0.39 -19.21
C ALA A 83 9.14 -0.09 -17.77
N LEU A 84 9.44 -1.38 -17.53
CA LEU A 84 9.69 -1.93 -16.20
C LEU A 84 10.94 -1.33 -15.57
N ASP A 85 12.04 -1.24 -16.31
CA ASP A 85 13.30 -0.66 -15.83
C ASP A 85 13.11 0.82 -15.44
N SER A 86 12.39 1.56 -16.28
CA SER A 86 12.04 2.96 -16.02
C SER A 86 11.17 3.11 -14.77
N TYR A 87 10.17 2.23 -14.62
CA TYR A 87 9.31 2.19 -13.44
C TYR A 87 10.11 1.90 -12.16
N ASN A 88 10.97 0.88 -12.19
CA ASN A 88 11.82 0.51 -11.06
C ASN A 88 12.75 1.67 -10.65
N LYS A 89 13.40 2.30 -11.63
CA LYS A 89 14.27 3.45 -11.38
C LYS A 89 13.53 4.62 -10.73
N LEU A 90 12.36 4.96 -11.25
CA LEU A 90 11.58 6.11 -10.79
C LEU A 90 11.00 5.91 -9.38
N ASN A 91 10.62 4.67 -9.06
CA ASN A 91 9.98 4.34 -7.78
C ASN A 91 10.94 3.70 -6.75
N SER A 92 12.23 3.57 -7.09
CA SER A 92 13.23 2.88 -6.25
C SER A 92 12.77 1.47 -5.86
N THR A 93 12.24 0.74 -6.85
CA THR A 93 11.75 -0.64 -6.71
C THR A 93 12.61 -1.61 -7.50
N SER A 94 12.40 -2.93 -7.30
CA SER A 94 13.15 -4.01 -7.95
C SER A 94 12.21 -5.10 -8.47
N TYR A 95 11.14 -4.72 -9.16
CA TYR A 95 10.27 -5.70 -9.80
C TYR A 95 10.99 -6.41 -10.94
N GLU A 96 10.79 -7.72 -11.04
CA GLU A 96 11.20 -8.54 -12.18
C GLU A 96 9.98 -8.84 -13.07
N MET A 97 10.23 -9.11 -14.35
CA MET A 97 9.17 -9.53 -15.25
C MET A 97 8.62 -10.89 -14.80
N LEU A 98 7.30 -11.00 -14.69
CA LEU A 98 6.65 -12.27 -14.39
C LEU A 98 6.92 -13.27 -15.51
N PRO A 99 7.34 -14.53 -15.22
CA PRO A 99 7.52 -15.55 -16.25
C PRO A 99 6.27 -15.75 -17.11
N ALA A 100 6.46 -15.92 -18.42
CA ALA A 100 5.36 -15.93 -19.40
C ALA A 100 4.34 -17.05 -19.16
N GLU A 101 4.74 -18.16 -18.53
CA GLU A 101 3.85 -19.28 -18.16
C GLU A 101 2.90 -18.97 -17.00
N GLN A 102 3.16 -17.89 -16.27
CA GLN A 102 2.36 -17.48 -15.12
C GLN A 102 1.15 -16.62 -15.47
N TYR A 103 1.06 -16.13 -16.72
CA TYR A 103 -0.08 -15.32 -17.13
C TYR A 103 -0.46 -15.59 -18.58
N THR A 104 -1.66 -15.20 -18.95
CA THR A 104 -2.14 -15.22 -20.35
C THR A 104 -2.77 -13.89 -20.69
N ILE A 105 -2.64 -13.50 -21.96
CA ILE A 105 -3.32 -12.35 -22.55
C ILE A 105 -4.29 -12.89 -23.60
N SER A 106 -5.57 -12.53 -23.52
CA SER A 106 -6.61 -13.10 -24.39
C SER A 106 -6.42 -12.76 -25.89
N ALA A 107 -5.70 -11.69 -26.20
CA ALA A 107 -5.31 -11.33 -27.56
C ALA A 107 -4.02 -10.50 -27.54
N ASN A 108 -3.14 -10.78 -28.49
CA ASN A 108 -1.91 -9.99 -28.70
C ASN A 108 -2.10 -8.84 -29.71
N GLN A 109 -3.30 -8.67 -30.24
CA GLN A 109 -3.68 -7.60 -31.15
C GLN A 109 -5.11 -7.14 -30.85
N VAL A 110 -5.34 -5.83 -30.92
CA VAL A 110 -6.65 -5.21 -30.76
C VAL A 110 -6.89 -4.21 -31.86
N THR A 111 -8.17 -3.99 -32.23
CA THR A 111 -8.58 -3.03 -33.24
C THR A 111 -9.58 -2.04 -32.63
N VAL A 112 -9.41 -0.77 -32.94
CA VAL A 112 -10.43 0.25 -32.78
C VAL A 112 -11.14 0.37 -34.10
N ASP A 113 -12.38 -0.10 -34.16
CA ASP A 113 -13.16 -0.11 -35.39
C ASP A 113 -13.58 1.31 -35.80
N GLU A 114 -13.87 1.48 -37.12
CA GLU A 114 -14.34 2.74 -37.67
C GLU A 114 -15.55 3.27 -36.90
N GLY A 115 -15.54 4.56 -36.61
CA GLY A 115 -16.57 5.25 -35.83
C GLY A 115 -16.43 5.08 -34.29
N ASN A 116 -15.54 4.22 -33.85
CA ASN A 116 -15.28 4.00 -32.40
C ASN A 116 -14.07 4.79 -31.89
N SER A 117 -14.01 4.96 -30.58
CA SER A 117 -12.88 5.58 -29.86
C SER A 117 -12.19 4.61 -28.87
N ALA A 118 -12.58 3.34 -28.86
CA ALA A 118 -11.99 2.32 -27.99
C ALA A 118 -12.05 0.94 -28.66
N SER A 119 -11.04 0.12 -28.36
CA SER A 119 -11.06 -1.30 -28.70
C SER A 119 -11.93 -2.09 -27.71
N THR A 120 -12.27 -3.34 -28.09
CA THR A 120 -12.71 -4.33 -27.11
C THR A 120 -11.63 -4.54 -26.05
N PRO A 121 -11.99 -4.81 -24.77
CA PRO A 121 -11.02 -5.13 -23.73
C PRO A 121 -10.28 -6.44 -24.00
N VAL A 122 -9.03 -6.49 -23.61
CA VAL A 122 -8.20 -7.70 -23.57
C VAL A 122 -8.04 -8.12 -22.12
N SER A 123 -8.34 -9.36 -21.80
CA SER A 123 -8.17 -9.92 -20.47
C SER A 123 -6.74 -10.38 -20.24
N ILE A 124 -6.21 -10.04 -19.09
CA ILE A 124 -4.91 -10.49 -18.58
C ILE A 124 -5.20 -11.37 -17.36
N ASN A 125 -5.04 -12.68 -17.52
CA ASN A 125 -5.26 -13.65 -16.45
C ASN A 125 -3.94 -14.04 -15.83
N VAL A 126 -3.81 -13.91 -14.52
CA VAL A 126 -2.61 -14.18 -13.75
C VAL A 126 -2.86 -15.35 -12.83
N LYS A 127 -2.08 -16.42 -13.00
CA LYS A 127 -2.14 -17.61 -12.14
C LYS A 127 -1.55 -17.30 -10.75
N PRO A 128 -1.93 -18.06 -9.72
CA PRO A 128 -1.22 -18.04 -8.44
C PRO A 128 0.28 -18.27 -8.66
N LEU A 129 1.13 -17.55 -7.91
CA LEU A 129 2.57 -17.80 -7.99
C LEU A 129 2.89 -19.24 -7.52
N THR A 130 3.83 -19.88 -8.20
CA THR A 130 4.38 -21.16 -7.74
C THR A 130 5.13 -21.00 -6.42
N ASP A 131 5.34 -22.11 -5.71
CA ASP A 131 6.06 -22.06 -4.43
C ASP A 131 7.52 -21.61 -4.60
N GLU A 132 8.16 -21.89 -5.74
CA GLU A 132 9.50 -21.42 -6.08
C GLU A 132 9.51 -19.89 -6.24
N LEU A 133 8.51 -19.34 -6.94
CA LEU A 133 8.41 -17.88 -7.12
C LEU A 133 8.10 -17.18 -5.80
N LYS A 134 7.24 -17.76 -4.94
CA LYS A 134 6.97 -17.24 -3.59
C LYS A 134 8.22 -17.28 -2.71
N ALA A 135 8.96 -18.41 -2.74
CA ALA A 135 10.17 -18.61 -1.94
C ALA A 135 11.34 -17.72 -2.39
N SER A 136 11.34 -17.24 -3.64
CA SER A 136 12.38 -16.36 -4.17
C SER A 136 12.46 -15.01 -3.46
N GLY A 137 11.39 -14.58 -2.80
CA GLY A 137 11.30 -13.23 -2.19
C GLY A 137 11.26 -12.08 -3.19
N LYS A 138 11.22 -12.38 -4.49
CA LYS A 138 11.18 -11.39 -5.57
C LYS A 138 9.78 -10.82 -5.74
N LYS A 139 9.73 -9.59 -6.24
CA LYS A 139 8.47 -8.94 -6.63
C LYS A 139 8.35 -8.97 -8.15
N PHE A 140 7.16 -9.28 -8.65
CA PHE A 140 6.93 -9.46 -10.08
C PHE A 140 5.98 -8.41 -10.65
N ALA A 141 6.14 -8.14 -11.94
CA ALA A 141 5.28 -7.25 -12.69
C ALA A 141 5.11 -7.75 -14.13
N ILE A 142 4.02 -7.31 -14.79
CA ILE A 142 3.76 -7.54 -16.21
C ILE A 142 3.80 -6.18 -16.90
N PRO A 143 4.92 -5.79 -17.52
CA PRO A 143 5.00 -4.57 -18.30
C PRO A 143 4.46 -4.83 -19.71
N LEU A 144 3.48 -4.05 -20.14
CA LEU A 144 2.88 -4.15 -21.47
C LEU A 144 2.98 -2.82 -22.22
N LYS A 145 3.12 -2.90 -23.54
CA LYS A 145 3.02 -1.76 -24.46
C LYS A 145 2.12 -2.05 -25.64
N ILE A 146 1.73 -0.99 -26.31
CA ILE A 146 1.07 -1.05 -27.61
C ILE A 146 1.98 -0.47 -28.69
N ASP A 147 1.99 -1.09 -29.85
CA ASP A 147 2.62 -0.59 -31.07
C ASP A 147 1.58 -0.56 -32.20
N SER A 148 1.56 0.54 -32.99
CA SER A 148 0.60 0.69 -34.12
C SER A 148 1.03 -0.19 -35.29
N LYS A 149 0.07 -0.88 -35.89
CA LYS A 149 0.27 -1.62 -37.17
C LYS A 149 -0.01 -0.77 -38.39
N ASP A 150 -0.81 0.28 -38.26
CA ASP A 150 -1.33 1.08 -39.37
C ASP A 150 -0.77 2.52 -39.37
N GLY A 151 0.26 2.78 -38.56
CA GLY A 151 0.88 4.11 -38.46
C GLY A 151 0.08 5.12 -37.64
N ALA A 152 -0.91 4.68 -36.85
CA ALA A 152 -1.63 5.56 -35.95
C ALA A 152 -0.67 6.13 -34.88
N ASN A 153 -0.81 7.42 -34.57
CA ASN A 153 0.00 8.07 -33.56
C ASN A 153 -0.32 7.53 -32.17
N ILE A 154 0.70 7.24 -31.36
CA ILE A 154 0.56 6.76 -29.99
C ILE A 154 1.07 7.83 -29.04
N LEU A 155 0.25 8.19 -28.05
CA LEU A 155 0.63 9.09 -26.96
C LEU A 155 1.79 8.47 -26.17
N LYS A 156 2.92 9.15 -26.11
CA LYS A 156 4.14 8.63 -25.47
C LYS A 156 3.92 8.22 -24.00
N SER A 157 3.16 9.01 -23.25
CA SER A 157 2.82 8.74 -21.84
C SER A 157 1.79 7.61 -21.66
N GLY A 158 1.05 7.28 -22.70
CA GLY A 158 0.02 6.23 -22.69
C GLY A 158 0.40 4.97 -23.46
N LYS A 159 1.66 4.87 -23.93
CA LYS A 159 2.15 3.75 -24.74
C LYS A 159 2.32 2.47 -23.92
N SER A 160 2.76 2.59 -22.67
CA SER A 160 3.11 1.45 -21.82
C SER A 160 2.45 1.54 -20.44
N ILE A 161 2.19 0.38 -19.83
CA ILE A 161 1.66 0.21 -18.49
C ILE A 161 2.39 -0.91 -17.78
N VAL A 162 2.62 -0.78 -16.47
CA VAL A 162 3.23 -1.82 -15.62
C VAL A 162 2.18 -2.36 -14.66
N TYR A 163 1.79 -3.61 -14.81
CA TYR A 163 0.93 -4.30 -13.85
C TYR A 163 1.81 -4.88 -12.75
N VAL A 164 1.83 -4.25 -11.57
CA VAL A 164 2.60 -4.72 -10.42
C VAL A 164 1.81 -5.73 -9.62
N LEU A 165 2.41 -6.87 -9.32
CA LEU A 165 1.79 -7.93 -8.54
C LEU A 165 1.98 -7.68 -7.05
N ASP A 166 0.88 -7.67 -6.30
CA ASP A 166 0.83 -7.56 -4.86
C ASP A 166 0.36 -8.87 -4.27
N GLN A 167 1.29 -9.64 -3.73
CA GLN A 167 0.98 -10.95 -3.21
C GLN A 167 0.29 -10.86 -1.85
N VAL A 168 -0.86 -11.52 -1.72
CA VAL A 168 -1.47 -11.76 -0.42
C VAL A 168 -0.64 -12.81 0.33
N ILE A 169 -0.06 -12.40 1.44
CA ILE A 169 0.70 -13.33 2.29
C ILE A 169 -0.28 -13.98 3.27
N TYR A 170 -0.47 -15.28 3.12
CA TYR A 170 -1.21 -16.10 4.07
C TYR A 170 -0.22 -16.71 5.05
N GLN A 171 -0.33 -16.35 6.31
CA GLN A 171 0.44 -16.99 7.38
C GLN A 171 -0.49 -17.82 8.24
N ALA A 172 -0.12 -19.08 8.45
CA ALA A 172 -0.75 -19.88 9.50
C ALA A 172 -0.33 -19.30 10.85
N VAL A 173 -1.31 -18.99 11.68
CA VAL A 173 -1.08 -18.50 13.04
C VAL A 173 -1.53 -19.56 14.04
N PRO A 174 -0.79 -19.79 15.14
CA PRO A 174 -1.19 -20.74 16.15
C PRO A 174 -2.43 -20.23 16.89
N THR A 175 -3.37 -21.14 17.16
CA THR A 175 -4.44 -20.87 18.10
C THR A 175 -3.98 -21.31 19.48
N LEU A 176 -3.78 -20.34 20.37
CA LEU A 176 -3.32 -20.56 21.73
C LEU A 176 -4.49 -20.54 22.72
N ASN A 177 -4.40 -21.34 23.76
CA ASN A 177 -5.37 -21.39 24.82
C ASN A 177 -4.72 -21.99 26.11
N ARG A 178 -5.51 -22.17 27.17
CA ARG A 178 -5.03 -22.70 28.44
C ARG A 178 -4.26 -24.04 28.33
N ASN A 179 -4.63 -24.88 27.38
CA ASN A 179 -4.05 -26.22 27.20
C ASN A 179 -3.01 -26.27 26.07
N ASN A 180 -2.94 -25.21 25.26
CA ASN A 180 -2.03 -25.09 24.13
C ASN A 180 -1.41 -23.68 24.12
N TYR A 181 -0.18 -23.59 24.63
CA TYR A 181 0.56 -22.34 24.73
C TYR A 181 2.01 -22.54 24.32
N ALA A 182 2.65 -21.48 23.86
CA ALA A 182 4.07 -21.48 23.56
C ALA A 182 4.86 -21.19 24.84
N LYS A 183 5.82 -22.04 25.17
CA LYS A 183 6.80 -21.80 26.23
C LYS A 183 8.17 -21.62 25.61
N MET A 184 8.84 -20.54 25.96
CA MET A 184 10.21 -20.27 25.54
C MET A 184 11.10 -20.21 26.76
N GLU A 185 12.14 -21.02 26.77
CA GLU A 185 13.17 -20.98 27.82
C GLU A 185 14.36 -20.20 27.24
N LEU A 186 14.72 -19.12 27.90
CA LEU A 186 15.91 -18.35 27.54
C LEU A 186 17.17 -19.11 27.98
N ARG A 187 18.21 -19.07 27.14
CA ARG A 187 19.47 -19.78 27.42
C ARG A 187 20.22 -19.21 28.60
N GLN A 188 19.95 -17.97 28.94
CA GLN A 188 20.55 -17.26 30.06
C GLN A 188 19.54 -16.28 30.64
N GLN A 189 19.70 -15.93 31.89
CA GLN A 189 19.00 -14.85 32.53
C GLN A 189 19.43 -13.53 31.88
N ASN A 190 18.48 -12.64 31.67
CA ASN A 190 18.73 -11.30 31.15
C ASN A 190 18.13 -10.30 32.14
N ASP A 191 18.95 -9.36 32.58
CA ASP A 191 18.52 -8.24 33.40
C ASP A 191 18.18 -7.07 32.45
N LEU A 192 16.90 -6.82 32.24
CA LEU A 192 16.43 -5.84 31.29
C LEU A 192 15.96 -4.57 32.00
N THR A 193 16.57 -3.45 31.70
CA THR A 193 16.09 -2.12 32.12
C THR A 193 15.17 -1.50 31.06
N ALA A 194 15.39 -1.84 29.78
CA ALA A 194 14.54 -1.43 28.68
C ALA A 194 14.21 -2.65 27.81
N TRP A 195 12.97 -2.74 27.35
CA TRP A 195 12.51 -3.87 26.56
C TRP A 195 11.29 -3.50 25.70
N THR A 196 11.03 -4.29 24.69
CA THR A 196 9.82 -4.20 23.90
C THR A 196 9.21 -5.59 23.73
N VAL A 197 7.92 -5.70 23.97
CA VAL A 197 7.09 -6.86 23.59
C VAL A 197 6.11 -6.42 22.52
N GLU A 198 6.17 -7.09 21.38
CA GLU A 198 5.36 -6.75 20.22
C GLU A 198 4.69 -8.01 19.68
N LEU A 199 3.38 -7.95 19.44
CA LEU A 199 2.61 -9.10 18.99
C LEU A 199 1.35 -8.69 18.23
N ASN A 200 0.94 -9.54 17.29
CA ASN A 200 -0.37 -9.47 16.68
C ASN A 200 -1.29 -10.48 17.35
N ILE A 201 -2.47 -10.06 17.76
CA ILE A 201 -3.45 -10.91 18.43
C ILE A 201 -4.84 -10.81 17.80
N ASN A 202 -5.55 -11.92 17.88
CA ASN A 202 -6.99 -11.98 17.60
C ASN A 202 -7.63 -12.84 18.69
N MET A 203 -8.38 -12.21 19.56
CA MET A 203 -9.06 -12.90 20.66
C MET A 203 -10.39 -13.46 20.17
N SER A 204 -10.54 -14.78 20.21
CA SER A 204 -11.80 -15.44 19.80
C SER A 204 -12.95 -15.18 20.77
N VAL A 205 -12.63 -14.99 22.06
CA VAL A 205 -13.61 -14.69 23.11
C VAL A 205 -13.05 -13.63 24.05
N LEU A 206 -13.81 -12.57 24.24
CA LEU A 206 -13.59 -11.57 25.29
C LEU A 206 -14.90 -11.36 26.07
N LYS A 207 -14.82 -11.18 27.38
CA LYS A 207 -15.93 -10.72 28.19
C LYS A 207 -15.92 -9.19 28.20
N THR A 208 -17.08 -8.58 28.26
CA THR A 208 -17.20 -7.12 28.23
C THR A 208 -17.53 -6.50 29.60
N GLU A 209 -18.09 -7.30 30.50
CA GLU A 209 -18.49 -6.81 31.81
C GLU A 209 -17.32 -6.74 32.79
N VAL A 210 -17.43 -5.84 33.75
CA VAL A 210 -16.46 -5.67 34.82
C VAL A 210 -16.36 -6.94 35.66
N GLY A 211 -15.12 -7.36 35.96
CA GLY A 211 -14.85 -8.55 36.75
C GLY A 211 -15.08 -9.88 36.04
N GLN A 212 -15.46 -9.86 34.76
CA GLN A 212 -15.59 -11.08 33.95
C GLN A 212 -14.39 -11.30 33.02
N GLY A 213 -14.12 -12.55 32.68
CA GLY A 213 -13.02 -12.93 31.80
C GLY A 213 -11.64 -12.66 32.39
N ASN A 214 -11.52 -12.69 33.70
CA ASN A 214 -10.27 -12.42 34.41
C ASN A 214 -9.13 -13.34 33.95
N ASN A 215 -7.91 -12.76 33.87
CA ASN A 215 -6.67 -13.48 33.64
C ASN A 215 -6.62 -14.23 32.30
N GLN A 216 -7.19 -13.68 31.24
CA GLN A 216 -6.89 -14.16 29.88
C GLN A 216 -5.48 -13.69 29.50
N ALA A 217 -4.45 -14.36 30.02
CA ALA A 217 -3.05 -14.04 29.78
C ALA A 217 -2.70 -14.26 28.31
N ILE A 218 -2.04 -13.27 27.69
CA ILE A 218 -1.56 -13.33 26.31
C ILE A 218 -0.03 -13.37 26.24
N PHE A 219 0.64 -12.87 27.28
CA PHE A 219 2.08 -12.94 27.40
C PHE A 219 2.46 -12.91 28.88
N ALA A 220 3.45 -13.74 29.26
CA ALA A 220 4.06 -13.71 30.58
C ALA A 220 5.55 -14.02 30.46
N ALA A 221 6.36 -13.22 31.12
CA ALA A 221 7.77 -13.52 31.38
C ALA A 221 8.02 -13.33 32.86
N SER A 222 8.75 -14.24 33.47
CA SER A 222 9.10 -14.20 34.89
C SER A 222 10.56 -14.54 35.07
N GLY A 223 11.23 -13.80 35.94
CA GLY A 223 12.57 -14.11 36.39
C GLY A 223 12.56 -15.09 37.58
N SER A 224 13.75 -15.53 37.99
CA SER A 224 13.94 -16.45 39.11
C SER A 224 13.71 -15.80 40.51
N GLU A 225 13.67 -14.50 40.61
CA GLU A 225 13.72 -13.75 41.87
C GLU A 225 12.42 -13.06 42.30
N GLY A 226 11.27 -13.44 41.71
CA GLY A 226 9.99 -12.98 42.18
C GLY A 226 9.32 -11.87 41.36
N ARG A 227 8.34 -11.19 41.95
CA ARG A 227 7.38 -10.35 41.27
C ARG A 227 7.93 -9.09 40.59
N ASP A 228 9.08 -8.62 40.97
CA ASP A 228 9.67 -7.39 40.41
C ASP A 228 10.29 -7.61 39.02
N GLY A 229 10.60 -8.89 38.67
CA GLY A 229 11.04 -9.29 37.34
C GLY A 229 9.94 -9.77 36.40
N GLU A 230 8.67 -9.46 36.66
CA GLU A 230 7.53 -9.94 35.86
C GLU A 230 7.16 -8.96 34.75
N ILE A 231 6.93 -9.51 33.57
CA ILE A 231 6.11 -8.86 32.53
C ILE A 231 4.87 -9.73 32.37
N TYR A 232 3.69 -9.22 32.70
CA TYR A 232 2.46 -9.98 32.65
C TYR A 232 1.36 -9.19 31.94
N ILE A 233 0.94 -9.67 30.77
CA ILE A 233 -0.03 -9.02 29.90
C ILE A 233 -1.26 -9.91 29.77
N ARG A 234 -2.43 -9.36 30.07
CA ARG A 234 -3.69 -10.11 30.10
C ARG A 234 -4.88 -9.24 29.73
N PHE A 235 -5.98 -9.87 29.36
CA PHE A 235 -7.29 -9.25 29.32
C PHE A 235 -8.06 -9.55 30.60
N GLY A 236 -8.76 -8.54 31.09
CA GLY A 236 -9.63 -8.61 32.24
C GLY A 236 -8.89 -8.83 33.56
N ASP A 237 -9.31 -8.10 34.54
CA ASP A 237 -9.03 -8.30 35.96
C ASP A 237 -10.06 -7.50 36.75
N ALA A 238 -10.53 -7.99 37.90
CA ALA A 238 -11.38 -7.17 38.76
C ALA A 238 -10.55 -5.98 39.29
N PRO A 239 -11.04 -4.74 39.24
CA PRO A 239 -12.40 -4.32 38.86
C PRO A 239 -12.55 -3.78 37.43
N ILE A 240 -11.69 -4.12 36.48
CA ILE A 240 -11.77 -3.65 35.10
C ILE A 240 -12.65 -4.55 34.22
N GLU A 241 -13.06 -4.03 33.05
CA GLU A 241 -13.84 -4.77 32.06
C GLU A 241 -13.03 -5.95 31.50
N GLY A 242 -13.71 -7.04 31.19
CA GLY A 242 -13.09 -8.26 30.70
C GLY A 242 -12.37 -8.13 29.35
N ASN A 243 -12.75 -7.13 28.55
CA ASN A 243 -12.09 -6.78 27.28
C ASN A 243 -11.14 -5.58 27.39
N ARG A 244 -10.75 -5.19 28.57
CA ARG A 244 -9.69 -4.21 28.82
C ARG A 244 -8.36 -4.92 29.01
N LEU A 245 -7.35 -4.44 28.33
CA LEU A 245 -6.00 -4.97 28.44
C LEU A 245 -5.32 -4.40 29.68
N GLN A 246 -4.61 -5.25 30.42
CA GLN A 246 -3.79 -4.85 31.57
C GLN A 246 -2.38 -5.39 31.40
N ILE A 247 -1.39 -4.57 31.74
CA ILE A 247 0.00 -4.98 31.89
C ILE A 247 0.48 -4.72 33.30
N LYS A 248 1.21 -5.71 33.86
CA LYS A 248 1.97 -5.60 35.11
C LYS A 248 3.44 -5.74 34.79
N THR A 249 4.23 -4.85 35.36
CA THR A 249 5.71 -4.91 35.34
C THR A 249 6.28 -4.03 36.42
N GLN A 250 7.43 -4.41 36.95
CA GLN A 250 8.18 -3.66 37.97
C GLN A 250 7.34 -3.28 39.22
N GLY A 251 6.39 -4.12 39.61
CA GLY A 251 5.48 -3.83 40.72
C GLY A 251 4.37 -2.81 40.43
N SER A 252 4.30 -2.30 39.20
CA SER A 252 3.29 -1.35 38.72
C SER A 252 2.33 -2.03 37.75
N GLN A 253 1.16 -1.43 37.54
CA GLN A 253 0.21 -1.90 36.51
C GLN A 253 -0.42 -0.75 35.76
N MET A 254 -0.72 -0.99 34.48
CA MET A 254 -1.39 -0.07 33.60
C MET A 254 -2.50 -0.80 32.84
N ASN A 255 -3.61 -0.12 32.63
CA ASN A 255 -4.72 -0.61 31.81
C ASN A 255 -4.76 0.15 30.49
N SER A 256 -5.23 -0.49 29.42
CA SER A 256 -5.52 0.22 28.16
C SER A 256 -6.63 1.24 28.36
N ASN A 257 -6.58 2.34 27.60
CA ASN A 257 -7.72 3.24 27.45
C ASN A 257 -8.77 2.60 26.54
N MET A 258 -8.31 1.89 25.51
CA MET A 258 -9.15 1.19 24.55
C MET A 258 -9.82 -0.05 25.18
N LEU A 259 -11.07 -0.33 24.79
CA LEU A 259 -11.75 -1.61 24.95
C LEU A 259 -11.65 -2.41 23.65
N PHE A 260 -11.32 -3.69 23.75
CA PHE A 260 -11.03 -4.54 22.60
C PHE A 260 -12.26 -5.35 22.16
N ASN A 261 -12.33 -5.61 20.87
CA ASN A 261 -13.37 -6.46 20.28
C ASN A 261 -12.82 -7.87 20.03
N GLN A 262 -13.66 -8.88 20.28
CA GLN A 262 -13.34 -10.24 19.88
C GLN A 262 -13.33 -10.38 18.34
N GLN A 263 -12.64 -11.40 17.84
CA GLN A 263 -12.50 -11.71 16.40
C GLN A 263 -11.96 -10.55 15.55
N THR A 264 -11.19 -9.67 16.18
CA THR A 264 -10.53 -8.52 15.54
C THR A 264 -9.03 -8.62 15.75
N TRP A 265 -8.27 -8.41 14.67
CA TRP A 265 -6.81 -8.34 14.76
C TRP A 265 -6.35 -7.00 15.29
N TYR A 266 -5.46 -7.06 16.27
CA TYR A 266 -4.77 -5.90 16.83
C TYR A 266 -3.27 -6.15 16.85
N HIS A 267 -2.50 -5.14 16.45
CA HIS A 267 -1.08 -5.06 16.70
C HIS A 267 -0.88 -4.34 18.03
N LEU A 268 -0.18 -4.98 18.96
CA LEU A 268 0.15 -4.43 20.27
C LEU A 268 1.66 -4.27 20.39
N ALA A 269 2.10 -3.12 20.89
CA ALA A 269 3.49 -2.92 21.27
C ALA A 269 3.56 -2.31 22.69
N PHE A 270 4.31 -2.98 23.54
CA PHE A 270 4.62 -2.54 24.90
C PHE A 270 6.09 -2.14 24.93
N VAL A 271 6.37 -0.86 25.10
CA VAL A 271 7.71 -0.29 25.05
C VAL A 271 8.08 0.23 26.41
N CYS A 272 9.02 -0.44 27.09
CA CYS A 272 9.61 -0.01 28.35
C CYS A 272 10.95 0.66 28.09
N THR A 273 11.11 1.90 28.56
CA THR A 273 12.36 2.68 28.44
C THR A 273 13.18 2.67 29.74
N GLY A 274 12.77 1.87 30.72
CA GLY A 274 13.33 1.81 32.06
C GLY A 274 12.55 2.66 33.06
N THR A 275 12.21 3.88 32.72
CA THR A 275 11.45 4.81 33.57
C THR A 275 10.02 5.02 33.12
N LYS A 276 9.67 4.57 31.92
CA LYS A 276 8.34 4.71 31.35
C LYS A 276 7.92 3.49 30.56
N LEU A 277 6.65 3.14 30.67
CA LEU A 277 6.00 2.13 29.85
C LEU A 277 4.98 2.80 28.92
N TYR A 278 5.00 2.42 27.64
CA TYR A 278 4.05 2.86 26.63
C TYR A 278 3.31 1.65 26.08
N LEU A 279 2.01 1.79 25.89
CA LEU A 279 1.18 0.85 25.13
C LEU A 279 0.76 1.51 23.81
N TYR A 280 1.09 0.86 22.71
CA TYR A 280 0.60 1.21 21.37
C TYR A 280 -0.37 0.15 20.88
N VAL A 281 -1.48 0.59 20.30
CA VAL A 281 -2.46 -0.26 19.63
C VAL A 281 -2.54 0.17 18.17
N ASN A 282 -2.27 -0.75 17.24
CA ASN A 282 -2.23 -0.47 15.79
C ASN A 282 -1.34 0.74 15.42
N GLY A 283 -0.20 0.86 16.12
CA GLY A 283 0.77 1.95 15.90
C GLY A 283 0.41 3.29 16.56
N VAL A 284 -0.74 3.39 17.23
CA VAL A 284 -1.18 4.61 17.92
C VAL A 284 -0.97 4.46 19.42
N LEU A 285 -0.41 5.47 20.08
CA LEU A 285 -0.25 5.49 21.54
C LEU A 285 -1.63 5.43 22.22
N ASP A 286 -1.88 4.38 22.98
CA ASP A 286 -3.11 4.19 23.75
C ASP A 286 -2.97 4.71 25.19
N ASN A 287 -1.91 4.29 25.92
CA ASN A 287 -1.66 4.72 27.27
C ASN A 287 -0.17 4.69 27.62
N SER A 288 0.20 5.35 28.71
CA SER A 288 1.56 5.29 29.28
C SER A 288 1.53 5.43 30.78
N MET A 289 2.55 4.88 31.48
CA MET A 289 2.76 5.07 32.89
C MET A 289 4.24 5.27 33.23
N ASP A 290 4.50 5.99 34.32
CA ASP A 290 5.85 6.09 34.87
C ASP A 290 6.21 4.85 35.67
N LEU A 291 7.47 4.44 35.57
CA LEU A 291 8.04 3.27 36.24
C LEU A 291 9.15 3.68 37.23
N GLY A 292 9.42 2.81 38.18
CA GLY A 292 10.48 3.06 39.20
C GLY A 292 11.92 2.79 38.73
N GLY A 293 12.14 2.46 37.45
CA GLY A 293 13.48 2.17 36.90
C GLY A 293 14.08 0.85 37.39
N LYS A 294 13.25 -0.10 37.76
CA LYS A 294 13.70 -1.43 38.20
C LYS A 294 14.06 -2.32 37.01
N VAL A 295 14.87 -3.31 37.26
CA VAL A 295 15.26 -4.35 36.30
C VAL A 295 14.17 -5.43 36.26
N VAL A 296 13.91 -5.96 35.06
CA VAL A 296 13.00 -7.08 34.81
C VAL A 296 13.77 -8.30 34.35
#